data_51b9fd366a52c72d4e9a9714de08f163
#
_entry.id   51b9fd366a52c72d4e9a9714de08f163
#
_cell.length_a   1.000
_cell.length_b   1.000
_cell.length_c   1.000
_cell.angle_alpha   90.00
_cell.angle_beta   90.00
_cell.angle_gamma   90.00
#
_symmetry.space_group_name_H-M   'P 1'
#
loop_
_entity.id
_entity.type
_entity.pdbx_description
1 polymer ?
#
loop_
_entity_poly.entity_id
_entity_poly.type
_entity_poly.pdbx_seq_one_letter_code
_entity_poly.pdbx_strand_id
1 'polypeptide(L)'
;MDYKFQEYEVSKKELIVGIFVIVLGVLMSAIDSTIVILALPVMMKDLKANIVEMVWVILIYLLVVTVLSTQLGRIGDKYGRVKFYNVGFLIFTVGSALSAASINAYMLLAFRGLQALGGGLISSNSGAVIADLLPPNRRGQAYGYTALGWNVGAILGIILGGIIVTYVSWRYIFLINVPIGFLATYIGFRYLRERSPKLVKKLDIRGSALLGASLTLLLIGLTTAVGSRINTFTQTLIITGIILLALFVYHEAKFSDPIINI
;
A
#
# COMPACT_ATOMS: atom_id res chain seq x y z
N MET A 1 1.27 -28.54 19.88
CA MET A 1 -0.10 -28.22 19.47
C MET A 1 -0.23 -28.57 18.01
N ASP A 2 -0.77 -29.75 17.71
CA ASP A 2 -0.98 -30.21 16.33
C ASP A 2 -2.15 -29.43 15.72
N TYR A 3 -1.84 -28.42 14.92
CA TYR A 3 -2.84 -27.81 14.05
C TYR A 3 -3.17 -28.81 12.94
N LYS A 4 -4.24 -29.56 13.07
CA LYS A 4 -4.86 -30.28 11.97
C LYS A 4 -5.33 -29.24 10.94
N PHE A 5 -4.55 -29.10 9.87
CA PHE A 5 -5.05 -28.44 8.66
C PHE A 5 -6.24 -29.27 8.17
N GLN A 6 -7.45 -28.74 8.32
CA GLN A 6 -8.58 -29.28 7.55
C GLN A 6 -8.22 -29.07 6.08
N GLU A 7 -7.99 -30.13 5.34
CA GLU A 7 -7.85 -30.12 3.88
C GLU A 7 -9.19 -29.68 3.27
N TYR A 8 -9.39 -28.35 3.20
CA TYR A 8 -10.42 -27.82 2.34
C TYR A 8 -9.92 -27.94 0.90
N GLU A 9 -10.51 -28.82 0.11
CA GLU A 9 -10.24 -28.91 -1.31
C GLU A 9 -10.57 -27.59 -1.99
N VAL A 10 -9.52 -26.85 -2.40
CA VAL A 10 -9.66 -25.66 -3.20
C VAL A 10 -10.01 -26.07 -4.61
N SER A 11 -11.16 -25.65 -5.12
CA SER A 11 -11.52 -25.96 -6.50
C SER A 11 -10.52 -25.34 -7.48
N LYS A 12 -10.23 -26.02 -8.60
CA LYS A 12 -9.31 -25.51 -9.63
C LYS A 12 -9.73 -24.12 -10.11
N LYS A 13 -11.03 -23.85 -10.20
CA LYS A 13 -11.58 -22.54 -10.58
C LYS A 13 -11.25 -21.47 -9.54
N GLU A 14 -11.48 -21.75 -8.27
CA GLU A 14 -11.19 -20.82 -7.17
C GLU A 14 -9.69 -20.50 -7.08
N LEU A 15 -8.84 -21.50 -7.29
CA LEU A 15 -7.39 -21.33 -7.32
C LEU A 15 -6.95 -20.39 -8.45
N ILE A 16 -7.40 -20.63 -9.69
CA ILE A 16 -7.05 -19.81 -10.84
C ILE A 16 -7.54 -18.38 -10.65
N VAL A 17 -8.79 -18.21 -10.23
CA VAL A 17 -9.39 -16.89 -10.01
C VAL A 17 -8.69 -16.19 -8.84
N GLY A 18 -8.36 -16.90 -7.77
CA GLY A 18 -7.65 -16.33 -6.62
C GLY A 18 -6.27 -15.81 -6.99
N ILE A 19 -5.46 -16.61 -7.70
CA ILE A 19 -4.14 -16.18 -8.20
C ILE A 19 -4.31 -14.99 -9.14
N PHE A 20 -5.29 -15.00 -10.03
CA PHE A 20 -5.56 -13.89 -10.94
C PHE A 20 -5.85 -12.58 -10.19
N VAL A 21 -6.74 -12.60 -9.19
CA VAL A 21 -7.06 -11.41 -8.38
C VAL A 21 -5.83 -10.91 -7.62
N ILE A 22 -4.99 -11.82 -7.10
CA ILE A 22 -3.76 -11.44 -6.40
C ILE A 22 -2.76 -10.78 -7.35
N VAL A 23 -2.53 -11.37 -8.52
CA VAL A 23 -1.65 -10.81 -9.55
C VAL A 23 -2.16 -9.45 -10.02
N LEU A 24 -3.49 -9.31 -10.19
CA LEU A 24 -4.13 -8.05 -10.58
C LEU A 24 -3.90 -6.96 -9.53
N GLY A 25 -3.99 -7.28 -8.24
CA GLY A 25 -3.70 -6.34 -7.14
C GLY A 25 -2.25 -5.88 -7.13
N VAL A 26 -1.31 -6.80 -7.33
CA VAL A 26 0.12 -6.48 -7.40
C VAL A 26 0.43 -5.64 -8.63
N LEU A 27 -0.13 -5.99 -9.79
CA LEU A 27 0.03 -5.26 -11.03
C LEU A 27 -0.51 -3.83 -10.92
N MET A 28 -1.71 -3.65 -10.35
CA MET A 28 -2.32 -2.35 -10.12
C MET A 28 -1.45 -1.49 -9.20
N SER A 29 -0.93 -2.05 -8.10
CA SER A 29 -0.04 -1.34 -7.18
C SER A 29 1.29 -0.95 -7.84
N ALA A 30 1.84 -1.80 -8.71
CA ALA A 30 3.07 -1.53 -9.44
C ALA A 30 2.88 -0.44 -10.49
N ILE A 31 1.78 -0.48 -11.25
CA ILE A 31 1.41 0.59 -12.19
C ILE A 31 1.31 1.92 -11.43
N ASP A 32 0.53 1.96 -10.35
CA ASP A 32 0.32 3.18 -9.57
C ASP A 32 1.64 3.76 -9.03
N SER A 33 2.55 2.91 -8.55
CA SER A 33 3.83 3.35 -7.99
C SER A 33 4.76 4.01 -9.02
N THR A 34 4.70 3.58 -10.28
CA THR A 34 5.61 4.06 -11.33
C THR A 34 5.00 5.18 -12.18
N ILE A 35 3.71 5.10 -12.46
CA ILE A 35 3.00 6.04 -13.33
C ILE A 35 2.97 7.46 -12.75
N VAL A 36 2.84 7.58 -11.42
CA VAL A 36 2.76 8.86 -10.72
C VAL A 36 4.05 9.67 -10.85
N ILE A 37 5.22 9.00 -10.86
CA ILE A 37 6.54 9.66 -10.97
C ILE A 37 6.62 10.49 -12.26
N LEU A 38 6.14 9.95 -13.37
CA LEU A 38 6.16 10.63 -14.67
C LEU A 38 5.17 11.80 -14.75
N ALA A 39 4.13 11.77 -13.94
CA ALA A 39 3.11 12.81 -13.92
C ALA A 39 3.48 14.02 -13.04
N LEU A 40 4.48 13.90 -12.15
CA LEU A 40 4.83 14.96 -11.19
C LEU A 40 5.03 16.34 -11.82
N PRO A 41 5.81 16.50 -12.94
CA PRO A 41 6.02 17.82 -13.52
C PRO A 41 4.74 18.46 -14.05
N VAL A 42 3.85 17.65 -14.63
CA VAL A 42 2.57 18.12 -15.17
C VAL A 42 1.59 18.45 -14.06
N MET A 43 1.50 17.60 -13.03
CA MET A 43 0.69 17.87 -11.83
C MET A 43 1.16 19.14 -11.11
N MET A 44 2.48 19.34 -10.96
CA MET A 44 3.06 20.53 -10.35
C MET A 44 2.58 21.81 -11.06
N LYS A 45 2.59 21.82 -12.38
CA LYS A 45 2.14 22.95 -13.18
C LYS A 45 0.62 23.16 -13.08
N ASP A 46 -0.18 22.10 -13.22
CA ASP A 46 -1.64 22.17 -13.22
C ASP A 46 -2.21 22.57 -11.86
N LEU A 47 -1.68 22.01 -10.77
CA LEU A 47 -2.10 22.28 -9.40
C LEU A 47 -1.42 23.50 -8.78
N LYS A 48 -0.55 24.21 -9.55
CA LYS A 48 0.26 25.36 -9.09
C LYS A 48 1.03 25.04 -7.79
N ALA A 49 1.54 23.83 -7.70
CA ALA A 49 2.22 23.29 -6.54
C ALA A 49 3.74 23.41 -6.68
N ASN A 50 4.45 23.40 -5.56
CA ASN A 50 5.91 23.34 -5.54
C ASN A 50 6.43 21.90 -5.62
N ILE A 51 7.74 21.75 -5.84
CA ILE A 51 8.37 20.42 -6.00
C ILE A 51 8.26 19.58 -4.71
N VAL A 52 8.31 20.20 -3.54
CA VAL A 52 8.22 19.50 -2.26
C VAL A 52 6.82 18.89 -2.08
N GLU A 53 5.77 19.67 -2.37
CA GLU A 53 4.38 19.17 -2.35
C GLU A 53 4.19 17.99 -3.30
N MET A 54 4.79 18.05 -4.50
CA MET A 54 4.67 16.95 -5.47
C MET A 54 5.46 15.72 -5.03
N VAL A 55 6.62 15.85 -4.44
CA VAL A 55 7.36 14.71 -3.86
C VAL A 55 6.54 14.05 -2.74
N TRP A 56 5.83 14.84 -1.94
CA TRP A 56 4.94 14.31 -0.90
C TRP A 56 3.77 13.49 -1.44
N VAL A 57 3.34 13.68 -2.69
CA VAL A 57 2.33 12.82 -3.33
C VAL A 57 2.78 11.35 -3.41
N ILE A 58 4.10 11.13 -3.57
CA ILE A 58 4.69 9.78 -3.53
C ILE A 58 4.94 9.37 -2.07
N LEU A 59 5.56 10.25 -1.29
CA LEU A 59 6.01 9.93 0.06
C LEU A 59 4.84 9.57 0.99
N ILE A 60 3.70 10.27 0.91
CA ILE A 60 2.54 9.97 1.75
C ILE A 60 2.00 8.55 1.50
N TYR A 61 1.99 8.11 0.24
CA TYR A 61 1.59 6.76 -0.11
C TYR A 61 2.53 5.71 0.52
N LEU A 62 3.84 5.88 0.31
CA LEU A 62 4.84 4.97 0.86
C LEU A 62 4.84 4.97 2.39
N LEU A 63 4.72 6.14 3.00
CA LEU A 63 4.66 6.30 4.46
C LEU A 63 3.48 5.53 5.06
N VAL A 64 2.27 5.77 4.55
CA VAL A 64 1.05 5.11 5.05
C VAL A 64 1.13 3.59 4.87
N VAL A 65 1.57 3.12 3.68
CA VAL A 65 1.74 1.68 3.43
C VAL A 65 2.77 1.09 4.41
N THR A 66 3.94 1.72 4.57
CA THR A 66 5.00 1.20 5.43
C THR A 66 4.59 1.15 6.90
N VAL A 67 4.01 2.22 7.42
CA VAL A 67 3.63 2.33 8.84
C VAL A 67 2.48 1.38 9.20
N LEU A 68 1.49 1.27 8.30
CA LEU A 68 0.25 0.58 8.63
C LEU A 68 0.18 -0.86 8.11
N SER A 69 1.04 -1.30 7.19
CA SER A 69 0.94 -2.63 6.57
C SER A 69 0.87 -3.77 7.60
N THR A 70 1.71 -3.76 8.63
CA THR A 70 1.69 -4.78 9.68
C THR A 70 0.39 -4.79 10.47
N GLN A 71 -0.14 -3.61 10.83
CA GLN A 71 -1.40 -3.51 11.56
C GLN A 71 -2.59 -3.89 10.69
N LEU A 72 -2.57 -3.49 9.41
CA LEU A 72 -3.59 -3.86 8.43
C LEU A 72 -3.60 -5.37 8.16
N GLY A 73 -2.42 -6.03 8.19
CA GLY A 73 -2.32 -7.49 8.15
C GLY A 73 -2.93 -8.15 9.39
N ARG A 74 -2.65 -7.63 10.60
CA ARG A 74 -3.26 -8.12 11.86
C ARG A 74 -4.78 -7.93 11.89
N ILE A 75 -5.28 -6.84 11.31
CA ILE A 75 -6.73 -6.62 11.15
C ILE A 75 -7.31 -7.71 10.23
N GLY A 76 -6.63 -8.03 9.13
CA GLY A 76 -7.00 -9.14 8.26
C GLY A 76 -7.00 -10.48 8.99
N ASP A 77 -5.95 -10.79 9.77
CA ASP A 77 -5.87 -12.01 10.56
C ASP A 77 -7.03 -12.13 11.59
N LYS A 78 -7.45 -11.01 12.18
CA LYS A 78 -8.50 -10.97 13.20
C LYS A 78 -9.91 -11.03 12.62
N TYR A 79 -10.16 -10.33 11.53
CA TYR A 79 -11.53 -10.11 11.01
C TYR A 79 -11.80 -10.78 9.66
N GLY A 80 -10.76 -11.35 9.03
CA GLY A 80 -10.85 -12.06 7.75
C GLY A 80 -9.91 -11.47 6.70
N ARG A 81 -8.96 -12.29 6.24
CA ARG A 81 -7.90 -11.91 5.30
C ARG A 81 -8.46 -11.55 3.93
N VAL A 82 -9.34 -12.43 3.41
CA VAL A 82 -9.99 -12.23 2.11
C VAL A 82 -10.91 -11.02 2.14
N LYS A 83 -11.66 -10.84 3.24
CA LYS A 83 -12.53 -9.68 3.42
C LYS A 83 -11.74 -8.38 3.34
N PHE A 84 -10.66 -8.25 4.14
CA PHE A 84 -9.87 -7.02 4.18
C PHE A 84 -9.01 -6.82 2.94
N TYR A 85 -8.60 -7.90 2.27
CA TYR A 85 -7.99 -7.83 0.95
C TYR A 85 -8.93 -7.18 -0.08
N ASN A 86 -10.19 -7.61 -0.13
CA ASN A 86 -11.20 -7.05 -1.03
C ASN A 86 -11.62 -5.62 -0.66
N VAL A 87 -11.75 -5.32 0.63
CA VAL A 87 -11.97 -3.94 1.12
C VAL A 87 -10.80 -3.05 0.71
N GLY A 88 -9.58 -3.59 0.70
CA GLY A 88 -8.39 -2.89 0.21
C GLY A 88 -8.53 -2.42 -1.24
N PHE A 89 -9.03 -3.29 -2.14
CA PHE A 89 -9.32 -2.88 -3.52
C PHE A 89 -10.35 -1.75 -3.60
N LEU A 90 -11.42 -1.84 -2.82
CA LEU A 90 -12.46 -0.82 -2.81
C LEU A 90 -11.91 0.54 -2.35
N ILE A 91 -11.18 0.56 -1.22
CA ILE A 91 -10.57 1.79 -0.69
C ILE A 91 -9.54 2.35 -1.67
N PHE A 92 -8.69 1.50 -2.27
CA PHE A 92 -7.72 1.91 -3.28
C PHE A 92 -8.40 2.55 -4.49
N THR A 93 -9.47 1.93 -4.98
CA THR A 93 -10.25 2.39 -6.14
C THR A 93 -10.91 3.75 -5.86
N VAL A 94 -11.55 3.89 -4.70
CA VAL A 94 -12.18 5.16 -4.29
C VAL A 94 -11.11 6.24 -4.11
N GLY A 95 -10.01 5.93 -3.40
CA GLY A 95 -8.89 6.86 -3.23
C GLY A 95 -8.29 7.30 -4.56
N SER A 96 -8.19 6.37 -5.53
CA SER A 96 -7.70 6.66 -6.89
C SER A 96 -8.66 7.58 -7.65
N ALA A 97 -9.97 7.30 -7.63
CA ALA A 97 -10.98 8.15 -8.26
C ALA A 97 -10.98 9.57 -7.67
N LEU A 98 -10.89 9.69 -6.34
CA LEU A 98 -10.80 10.97 -5.65
C LEU A 98 -9.49 11.71 -5.96
N SER A 99 -8.36 10.99 -6.08
CA SER A 99 -7.08 11.58 -6.51
C SER A 99 -7.17 12.20 -7.91
N ALA A 100 -7.87 11.55 -8.82
CA ALA A 100 -8.13 12.10 -10.16
C ALA A 100 -8.99 13.39 -10.12
N ALA A 101 -9.90 13.52 -9.14
CA ALA A 101 -10.77 14.68 -8.96
C ALA A 101 -10.11 15.83 -8.20
N SER A 102 -8.84 15.72 -7.79
CA SER A 102 -8.15 16.73 -6.99
C SER A 102 -7.96 18.04 -7.75
N ILE A 103 -8.23 19.16 -7.07
CA ILE A 103 -8.10 20.52 -7.59
C ILE A 103 -6.91 21.30 -7.02
N ASN A 104 -6.25 20.77 -6.00
CA ASN A 104 -5.03 21.30 -5.40
C ASN A 104 -4.16 20.19 -4.81
N ALA A 105 -2.92 20.50 -4.47
CA ALA A 105 -1.94 19.55 -3.95
C ALA A 105 -2.38 18.90 -2.63
N TYR A 106 -2.95 19.65 -1.70
CA TYR A 106 -3.36 19.14 -0.39
C TYR A 106 -4.50 18.12 -0.49
N MET A 107 -5.46 18.38 -1.40
CA MET A 107 -6.55 17.44 -1.69
C MET A 107 -5.99 16.15 -2.31
N LEU A 108 -5.02 16.28 -3.25
CA LEU A 108 -4.33 15.13 -3.83
C LEU A 108 -3.59 14.33 -2.76
N LEU A 109 -2.85 14.99 -1.85
CA LEU A 109 -2.15 14.35 -0.74
C LEU A 109 -3.11 13.57 0.17
N ALA A 110 -4.23 14.18 0.55
CA ALA A 110 -5.24 13.50 1.40
C ALA A 110 -5.79 12.24 0.73
N PHE A 111 -6.14 12.32 -0.55
CA PHE A 111 -6.67 11.18 -1.30
C PHE A 111 -5.61 10.12 -1.61
N ARG A 112 -4.33 10.50 -1.80
CA ARG A 112 -3.22 9.57 -1.85
C ARG A 112 -3.04 8.82 -0.53
N GLY A 113 -3.20 9.49 0.60
CA GLY A 113 -3.23 8.84 1.91
C GLY A 113 -4.36 7.80 2.03
N LEU A 114 -5.57 8.14 1.58
CA LEU A 114 -6.69 7.19 1.52
C LEU A 114 -6.39 6.01 0.59
N GLN A 115 -5.89 6.27 -0.61
CA GLN A 115 -5.49 5.23 -1.57
C GLN A 115 -4.44 4.29 -0.97
N ALA A 116 -3.47 4.84 -0.22
CA ALA A 116 -2.42 4.09 0.44
C ALA A 116 -2.94 3.13 1.53
N LEU A 117 -4.02 3.48 2.25
CA LEU A 117 -4.70 2.55 3.16
C LEU A 117 -5.21 1.30 2.41
N GLY A 118 -5.81 1.50 1.24
CA GLY A 118 -6.22 0.41 0.35
C GLY A 118 -5.03 -0.43 -0.12
N GLY A 119 -3.96 0.22 -0.59
CA GLY A 119 -2.72 -0.43 -1.00
C GLY A 119 -2.05 -1.24 0.12
N GLY A 120 -2.06 -0.70 1.34
CA GLY A 120 -1.58 -1.38 2.54
C GLY A 120 -2.40 -2.65 2.87
N LEU A 121 -3.73 -2.59 2.77
CA LEU A 121 -4.60 -3.77 2.96
C LEU A 121 -4.35 -4.84 1.90
N ILE A 122 -4.18 -4.45 0.64
CA ILE A 122 -3.86 -5.37 -0.46
C ILE A 122 -2.50 -6.02 -0.21
N SER A 123 -1.45 -5.25 0.01
CA SER A 123 -0.09 -5.76 0.14
C SER A 123 0.09 -6.64 1.37
N SER A 124 -0.44 -6.23 2.52
CA SER A 124 -0.29 -6.96 3.78
C SER A 124 -1.06 -8.29 3.82
N ASN A 125 -2.18 -8.39 3.10
CA ASN A 125 -3.01 -9.61 3.10
C ASN A 125 -2.74 -10.53 1.90
N SER A 126 -2.08 -10.07 0.83
CA SER A 126 -1.86 -10.87 -0.38
C SER A 126 -1.11 -12.18 -0.13
N GLY A 127 -0.01 -12.14 0.63
CA GLY A 127 0.76 -13.32 0.99
C GLY A 127 -0.02 -14.31 1.85
N ALA A 128 -0.86 -13.81 2.76
CA ALA A 128 -1.71 -14.63 3.60
C ALA A 128 -2.83 -15.31 2.78
N VAL A 129 -3.45 -14.58 1.85
CA VAL A 129 -4.45 -15.15 0.92
C VAL A 129 -3.83 -16.23 0.02
N ILE A 130 -2.57 -16.04 -0.46
CA ILE A 130 -1.82 -17.10 -1.17
C ILE A 130 -1.64 -18.33 -0.29
N ALA A 131 -1.26 -18.13 0.97
CA ALA A 131 -1.05 -19.23 1.90
C ALA A 131 -2.34 -20.01 2.22
N ASP A 132 -3.50 -19.37 2.15
CA ASP A 132 -4.81 -19.96 2.35
C ASP A 132 -5.32 -20.72 1.10
N LEU A 133 -4.88 -20.31 -0.10
CA LEU A 133 -5.26 -20.92 -1.38
C LEU A 133 -4.37 -22.10 -1.77
N LEU A 134 -3.10 -22.11 -1.34
CA LEU A 134 -2.09 -23.05 -1.83
C LEU A 134 -1.36 -23.78 -0.71
N PRO A 135 -1.12 -25.09 -0.89
CA PRO A 135 -0.24 -25.84 -0.01
C PRO A 135 1.21 -25.33 -0.11
N PRO A 136 2.03 -25.52 0.96
CA PRO A 136 3.36 -24.96 1.06
C PRO A 136 4.28 -25.20 -0.18
N ASN A 137 4.21 -26.40 -0.75
CA ASN A 137 5.00 -26.81 -1.92
C ASN A 137 4.65 -26.10 -3.23
N ARG A 138 3.48 -25.41 -3.31
CA ARG A 138 3.03 -24.67 -4.51
C ARG A 138 3.01 -23.15 -4.33
N ARG A 139 3.26 -22.65 -3.12
CA ARG A 139 3.27 -21.19 -2.84
C ARG A 139 4.33 -20.45 -3.66
N GLY A 140 5.48 -21.09 -3.92
CA GLY A 140 6.55 -20.52 -4.73
C GLY A 140 6.10 -20.13 -6.15
N GLN A 141 5.21 -20.92 -6.77
CA GLN A 141 4.63 -20.55 -8.07
C GLN A 141 3.79 -19.29 -8.00
N ALA A 142 2.94 -19.16 -6.97
CA ALA A 142 2.11 -17.96 -6.81
C ALA A 142 2.97 -16.71 -6.56
N TYR A 143 4.01 -16.82 -5.73
CA TYR A 143 4.96 -15.72 -5.55
C TYR A 143 5.71 -15.38 -6.84
N GLY A 144 6.04 -16.37 -7.67
CA GLY A 144 6.59 -16.14 -9.01
C GLY A 144 5.62 -15.35 -9.90
N TYR A 145 4.34 -15.67 -9.92
CA TYR A 145 3.32 -14.92 -10.66
C TYR A 145 3.14 -13.50 -10.12
N THR A 146 3.19 -13.30 -8.81
CA THR A 146 3.12 -11.94 -8.23
C THR A 146 4.35 -11.11 -8.57
N ALA A 147 5.55 -11.71 -8.57
CA ALA A 147 6.78 -11.03 -9.00
C ALA A 147 6.73 -10.64 -10.48
N LEU A 148 6.21 -11.52 -11.35
CA LEU A 148 5.98 -11.18 -12.76
C LEU A 148 4.95 -10.05 -12.90
N GLY A 149 3.83 -10.13 -12.15
CA GLY A 149 2.81 -9.08 -12.13
C GLY A 149 3.37 -7.71 -11.71
N TRP A 150 4.26 -7.68 -10.71
CA TRP A 150 4.95 -6.46 -10.29
C TRP A 150 5.83 -5.88 -11.39
N ASN A 151 6.71 -6.69 -12.01
CA ASN A 151 7.61 -6.24 -13.06
C ASN A 151 6.85 -5.75 -14.31
N VAL A 152 5.85 -6.53 -14.76
CA VAL A 152 4.99 -6.14 -15.88
C VAL A 152 4.24 -4.84 -15.56
N GLY A 153 3.67 -4.74 -14.35
CA GLY A 153 2.98 -3.54 -13.90
C GLY A 153 3.89 -2.31 -13.86
N ALA A 154 5.13 -2.45 -13.38
CA ALA A 154 6.10 -1.36 -13.34
C ALA A 154 6.46 -0.86 -14.74
N ILE A 155 6.68 -1.77 -15.69
CA ILE A 155 6.95 -1.42 -17.09
C ILE A 155 5.71 -0.73 -17.72
N LEU A 156 4.52 -1.31 -17.53
CA LEU A 156 3.28 -0.74 -18.03
C LEU A 156 3.02 0.65 -17.43
N GLY A 157 3.31 0.86 -16.15
CA GLY A 157 3.16 2.15 -15.50
C GLY A 157 4.03 3.23 -16.13
N ILE A 158 5.28 2.91 -16.49
CA ILE A 158 6.17 3.84 -17.20
C ILE A 158 5.62 4.15 -18.59
N ILE A 159 5.26 3.14 -19.37
CA ILE A 159 4.77 3.32 -20.75
C ILE A 159 3.45 4.09 -20.76
N LEU A 160 2.47 3.63 -19.98
CA LEU A 160 1.15 4.27 -19.90
C LEU A 160 1.24 5.67 -19.30
N GLY A 161 2.11 5.89 -18.32
CA GLY A 161 2.35 7.19 -17.74
C GLY A 161 2.83 8.20 -18.76
N GLY A 162 3.83 7.83 -19.56
CA GLY A 162 4.32 8.69 -20.64
C GLY A 162 3.23 9.03 -21.67
N ILE A 163 2.46 8.03 -22.12
CA ILE A 163 1.38 8.23 -23.10
C ILE A 163 0.25 9.08 -22.51
N ILE A 164 -0.27 8.71 -21.34
CA ILE A 164 -1.42 9.37 -20.72
C ILE A 164 -1.11 10.83 -20.38
N VAL A 165 0.05 11.10 -19.80
CA VAL A 165 0.44 12.44 -19.38
C VAL A 165 0.68 13.35 -20.59
N THR A 166 1.21 12.80 -21.69
CA THR A 166 1.51 13.56 -22.91
C THR A 166 0.28 13.87 -23.74
N TYR A 167 -0.62 12.89 -23.91
CA TYR A 167 -1.69 13.00 -24.92
C TYR A 167 -3.09 13.22 -24.35
N VAL A 168 -3.29 12.98 -23.02
CA VAL A 168 -4.62 13.06 -22.42
C VAL A 168 -4.62 14.04 -21.23
N SER A 169 -4.46 13.53 -20.02
CA SER A 169 -4.35 14.31 -18.79
C SER A 169 -3.77 13.44 -17.67
N TRP A 170 -2.99 14.04 -16.78
CA TRP A 170 -2.45 13.34 -15.61
C TRP A 170 -3.55 12.70 -14.73
N ARG A 171 -4.77 13.21 -14.74
CA ARG A 171 -5.88 12.65 -13.96
C ARG A 171 -6.20 11.21 -14.33
N TYR A 172 -5.99 10.83 -15.59
CA TYR A 172 -6.23 9.48 -16.08
C TYR A 172 -5.23 8.44 -15.55
N ILE A 173 -4.06 8.87 -15.03
CA ILE A 173 -3.14 7.92 -14.36
C ILE A 173 -3.77 7.29 -13.12
N PHE A 174 -4.66 8.02 -12.45
CA PHE A 174 -5.45 7.52 -11.34
C PHE A 174 -6.72 6.80 -11.80
N LEU A 175 -7.40 7.33 -12.83
CA LEU A 175 -8.65 6.74 -13.33
C LEU A 175 -8.45 5.35 -13.93
N ILE A 176 -7.27 5.01 -14.43
CA ILE A 176 -6.97 3.66 -14.94
C ILE A 176 -7.12 2.57 -13.86
N ASN A 177 -6.89 2.92 -12.60
CA ASN A 177 -7.06 1.99 -11.48
C ASN A 177 -8.54 1.71 -11.17
N VAL A 178 -9.45 2.61 -11.58
CA VAL A 178 -10.87 2.50 -11.22
C VAL A 178 -11.54 1.27 -11.82
N PRO A 179 -11.51 1.03 -13.14
CA PRO A 179 -12.10 -0.18 -13.72
C PRO A 179 -11.40 -1.45 -13.23
N ILE A 180 -10.07 -1.43 -13.07
CA ILE A 180 -9.29 -2.58 -12.59
C ILE A 180 -9.68 -2.92 -11.14
N GLY A 181 -9.75 -1.92 -10.27
CA GLY A 181 -10.08 -2.11 -8.87
C GLY A 181 -11.53 -2.54 -8.64
N PHE A 182 -12.50 -2.01 -9.39
CA PHE A 182 -13.88 -2.51 -9.33
C PHE A 182 -13.98 -3.96 -9.81
N LEU A 183 -13.29 -4.32 -10.89
CA LEU A 183 -13.26 -5.70 -11.39
C LEU A 183 -12.65 -6.63 -10.34
N ALA A 184 -11.50 -6.26 -9.75
CA ALA A 184 -10.83 -7.02 -8.73
C ALA A 184 -11.71 -7.18 -7.47
N THR A 185 -12.37 -6.10 -7.04
CA THR A 185 -13.31 -6.11 -5.91
C THR A 185 -14.47 -7.07 -6.18
N TYR A 186 -15.12 -6.95 -7.34
CA TYR A 186 -16.24 -7.82 -7.70
C TYR A 186 -15.84 -9.30 -7.75
N ILE A 187 -14.75 -9.62 -8.44
CA ILE A 187 -14.27 -11.01 -8.57
C ILE A 187 -13.84 -11.52 -7.20
N GLY A 188 -13.13 -10.72 -6.41
CA GLY A 188 -12.65 -11.09 -5.09
C GLY A 188 -13.79 -11.43 -4.13
N PHE A 189 -14.83 -10.59 -4.02
CA PHE A 189 -16.00 -10.89 -3.18
C PHE A 189 -16.82 -12.07 -3.69
N ARG A 190 -16.84 -12.30 -5.00
CA ARG A 190 -17.67 -13.38 -5.59
C ARG A 190 -17.03 -14.77 -5.52
N TYR A 191 -15.70 -14.85 -5.59
CA TYR A 191 -15.00 -16.12 -5.78
C TYR A 191 -14.00 -16.47 -4.68
N LEU A 192 -13.42 -15.50 -3.97
CA LEU A 192 -12.53 -15.78 -2.85
C LEU A 192 -13.33 -16.04 -1.58
N ARG A 193 -12.98 -17.11 -0.86
CA ARG A 193 -13.63 -17.50 0.39
C ARG A 193 -12.67 -17.37 1.56
N GLU A 194 -13.19 -16.95 2.70
CA GLU A 194 -12.43 -16.92 3.95
C GLU A 194 -12.18 -18.35 4.43
N ARG A 195 -10.93 -18.69 4.67
CA ARG A 195 -10.53 -20.05 5.05
C ARG A 195 -9.73 -20.10 6.34
N SER A 196 -9.03 -19.02 6.66
CA SER A 196 -8.20 -18.99 7.84
C SER A 196 -8.99 -18.84 9.13
N PRO A 197 -8.57 -19.54 10.21
CA PRO A 197 -9.09 -19.24 11.53
C PRO A 197 -8.70 -17.82 11.92
N LYS A 198 -9.60 -17.11 12.58
CA LYS A 198 -9.35 -15.77 13.07
C LYS A 198 -8.30 -15.81 14.17
N LEU A 199 -7.18 -15.18 13.96
CA LEU A 199 -6.11 -15.09 14.94
C LEU A 199 -6.29 -13.82 15.79
N VAL A 200 -6.26 -13.97 17.11
CA VAL A 200 -6.34 -12.82 18.02
C VAL A 200 -4.90 -12.34 18.29
N LYS A 201 -4.40 -11.43 17.44
CA LYS A 201 -3.14 -10.71 17.72
C LYS A 201 -3.46 -9.32 18.27
N LYS A 202 -2.64 -8.84 19.19
CA LYS A 202 -2.79 -7.48 19.72
C LYS A 202 -2.33 -6.46 18.66
N LEU A 203 -3.11 -5.39 18.49
CA LEU A 203 -2.73 -4.26 17.66
C LEU A 203 -1.76 -3.37 18.43
N ASP A 204 -0.60 -3.13 17.89
CA ASP A 204 0.35 -2.17 18.45
C ASP A 204 0.13 -0.77 17.88
N ILE A 205 -0.89 -0.10 18.41
CA ILE A 205 -1.22 1.27 18.00
C ILE A 205 -0.14 2.25 18.42
N ARG A 206 0.50 2.03 19.60
CA ARG A 206 1.55 2.91 20.12
C ARG A 206 2.82 2.81 19.26
N GLY A 207 3.28 1.59 18.97
CA GLY A 207 4.41 1.39 18.06
C GLY A 207 4.16 1.98 16.67
N SER A 208 2.97 1.75 16.10
CA SER A 208 2.61 2.36 14.81
C SER A 208 2.59 3.88 14.84
N ALA A 209 2.09 4.48 15.93
CA ALA A 209 2.09 5.93 16.08
C ALA A 209 3.51 6.50 16.23
N LEU A 210 4.38 5.85 17.02
CA LEU A 210 5.78 6.24 17.15
C LEU A 210 6.54 6.13 15.84
N LEU A 211 6.38 5.01 15.12
CA LEU A 211 6.99 4.81 13.81
C LEU A 211 6.48 5.83 12.80
N GLY A 212 5.16 6.02 12.74
CA GLY A 212 4.54 6.99 11.82
C GLY A 212 4.99 8.42 12.08
N ALA A 213 4.98 8.86 13.34
CA ALA A 213 5.45 10.19 13.72
C ALA A 213 6.95 10.37 13.44
N SER A 214 7.79 9.39 13.78
CA SER A 214 9.24 9.45 13.53
C SER A 214 9.54 9.58 12.04
N LEU A 215 8.98 8.71 11.20
CA LEU A 215 9.20 8.76 9.75
C LEU A 215 8.65 10.04 9.14
N THR A 216 7.50 10.52 9.58
CA THR A 216 6.91 11.78 9.10
C THR A 216 7.83 12.95 9.39
N LEU A 217 8.32 13.08 10.64
CA LEU A 217 9.21 14.17 11.02
C LEU A 217 10.56 14.10 10.28
N LEU A 218 11.13 12.91 10.13
CA LEU A 218 12.35 12.71 9.35
C LEU A 218 12.15 13.10 7.89
N LEU A 219 11.07 12.67 7.26
CA LEU A 219 10.77 13.00 5.86
C LEU A 219 10.51 14.49 5.67
N ILE A 220 9.76 15.15 6.58
CA ILE A 220 9.56 16.61 6.53
C ILE A 220 10.90 17.31 6.70
N GLY A 221 11.69 16.92 7.68
CA GLY A 221 13.01 17.50 7.92
C GLY A 221 13.94 17.36 6.71
N LEU A 222 14.02 16.17 6.12
CA LEU A 222 14.86 15.92 4.94
C LEU A 222 14.36 16.67 3.69
N THR A 223 13.07 16.68 3.42
CA THR A 223 12.51 17.36 2.24
C THR A 223 12.64 18.87 2.35
N THR A 224 12.50 19.44 3.55
CA THR A 224 12.75 20.88 3.77
C THR A 224 14.22 21.22 3.70
N ALA A 225 15.12 20.31 4.12
CA ALA A 225 16.57 20.51 4.00
C ALA A 225 17.04 20.59 2.53
N VAL A 226 16.42 19.82 1.65
CA VAL A 226 16.75 19.84 0.21
C VAL A 226 16.29 21.14 -0.46
N GLY A 227 15.16 21.72 -0.02
CA GLY A 227 14.58 22.93 -0.60
C GLY A 227 15.12 24.25 -0.02
N SER A 228 15.83 24.21 1.13
CA SER A 228 16.33 25.39 1.83
C SER A 228 17.62 25.08 2.61
N ARG A 229 18.31 26.11 3.09
CA ARG A 229 19.45 25.88 4.01
C ARG A 229 18.97 25.20 5.29
N ILE A 230 19.77 24.26 5.80
CA ILE A 230 19.52 23.61 7.09
C ILE A 230 19.46 24.69 8.16
N ASN A 231 18.29 24.92 8.70
CA ASN A 231 18.02 25.88 9.77
C ASN A 231 17.65 25.13 11.07
N THR A 232 17.53 25.88 12.16
CA THR A 232 17.19 25.32 13.48
C THR A 232 15.89 24.49 13.44
N PHE A 233 14.89 24.93 12.68
CA PHE A 233 13.61 24.20 12.54
C PHE A 233 13.82 22.83 11.90
N THR A 234 14.55 22.75 10.79
CA THR A 234 14.88 21.49 10.10
C THR A 234 15.67 20.54 11.00
N GLN A 235 16.65 21.07 11.74
CA GLN A 235 17.44 20.28 12.70
C GLN A 235 16.54 19.72 13.81
N THR A 236 15.63 20.53 14.36
CA THR A 236 14.68 20.10 15.39
C THR A 236 13.80 18.97 14.90
N LEU A 237 13.27 19.06 13.67
CA LEU A 237 12.45 17.99 13.09
C LEU A 237 13.22 16.67 12.98
N ILE A 238 14.45 16.73 12.46
CA ILE A 238 15.29 15.54 12.28
C ILE A 238 15.66 14.93 13.64
N ILE A 239 16.10 15.74 14.60
CA ILE A 239 16.48 15.27 15.94
C ILE A 239 15.28 14.64 16.65
N THR A 240 14.11 15.30 16.62
CA THR A 240 12.89 14.77 17.22
C THR A 240 12.46 13.46 16.53
N GLY A 241 12.57 13.39 15.20
CA GLY A 241 12.30 12.17 14.45
C GLY A 241 13.21 11.01 14.86
N ILE A 242 14.52 11.27 15.06
CA ILE A 242 15.48 10.25 15.53
C ILE A 242 15.15 9.81 16.97
N ILE A 243 14.80 10.75 17.86
CA ILE A 243 14.39 10.41 19.23
C ILE A 243 13.15 9.54 19.24
N LEU A 244 12.12 9.87 18.45
CA LEU A 244 10.90 9.04 18.34
C LEU A 244 11.20 7.67 17.73
N LEU A 245 12.14 7.57 16.80
CA LEU A 245 12.57 6.28 16.25
C LEU A 245 13.26 5.41 17.31
N ALA A 246 14.11 6.02 18.13
CA ALA A 246 14.74 5.33 19.26
C ALA A 246 13.70 4.86 20.31
N LEU A 247 12.69 5.70 20.60
CA LEU A 247 11.57 5.33 21.46
C LEU A 247 10.72 4.21 20.85
N PHE A 248 10.52 4.18 19.54
CA PHE A 248 9.87 3.09 18.83
C PHE A 248 10.63 1.79 19.01
N VAL A 249 11.95 1.77 18.75
CA VAL A 249 12.81 0.58 18.93
C VAL A 249 12.76 0.07 20.39
N TYR A 250 12.81 0.98 21.37
CA TYR A 250 12.68 0.62 22.78
C TYR A 250 11.31 0.04 23.11
N HIS A 251 10.23 0.58 22.55
CA HIS A 251 8.88 0.07 22.72
C HIS A 251 8.73 -1.34 22.12
N GLU A 252 9.22 -1.55 20.88
CA GLU A 252 9.18 -2.84 20.19
C GLU A 252 9.91 -3.94 20.97
N ALA A 253 11.07 -3.64 21.55
CA ALA A 253 11.84 -4.59 22.35
C ALA A 253 11.10 -5.08 23.60
N LYS A 254 10.05 -4.37 24.04
CA LYS A 254 9.26 -4.70 25.26
C LYS A 254 7.83 -5.17 24.97
N PHE A 255 7.34 -4.95 23.77
CA PHE A 255 5.97 -5.28 23.42
C PHE A 255 5.81 -6.77 23.14
N SER A 256 4.73 -7.39 23.62
CA SER A 256 4.49 -8.84 23.50
C SER A 256 4.30 -9.33 22.06
N ASP A 257 3.75 -8.48 21.20
CA ASP A 257 3.47 -8.76 19.78
C ASP A 257 4.06 -7.61 18.94
N PRO A 258 5.40 -7.49 18.80
CA PRO A 258 6.03 -6.34 18.14
C PRO A 258 5.69 -6.27 16.64
N ILE A 259 5.75 -5.06 16.08
CA ILE A 259 5.62 -4.82 14.63
C ILE A 259 6.82 -5.43 13.91
N ILE A 260 7.99 -5.18 14.49
CA ILE A 260 9.28 -5.70 14.03
C ILE A 260 9.92 -6.47 15.18
N ASN A 261 10.27 -7.73 14.94
CA ASN A 261 11.01 -8.52 15.92
C ASN A 261 12.49 -8.09 15.87
N ILE A 262 12.93 -7.40 16.93
CA ILE A 262 14.27 -6.84 17.07
C ILE A 262 15.17 -7.83 17.81
#